data_09d4fd4f48341102211f43a23978c402
#
_entry.id   09d4fd4f48341102211f43a23978c402
#
_cell.length_a   1.000
_cell.length_b   1.000
_cell.length_c   1.000
_cell.angle_alpha   90.00
_cell.angle_beta   90.00
_cell.angle_gamma   90.00
#
_symmetry.space_group_name_H-M   'P 1'
#
loop_
_entity.id
_entity.type
_entity.pdbx_description
1 polymer ?
#
loop_
_entity_poly.entity_id
_entity_poly.type
_entity_poly.pdbx_seq_one_letter_code
_entity_poly.pdbx_strand_id
1 'polypeptide(L)'
;MTTPVTKRVTKGQLAVLALVVPAVVVGAGIYYTQVYGYYDRLEPQIGYAIATPEGVANLSIAGFEGIDSDSSPLRYRACFTITGALPELVDYADAEPLISPSWFDCFDAATIAADLEAGTARAVLVELDAPYGFDHVMALYPDGHAYVWPQLNACGAALFDDDPLPAHCPPPPES
;
A
#
# COMPACT_ATOMS: atom_id res chain seq x y z
N MET A 1 11.97 60.67 -9.98
CA MET A 1 12.99 59.70 -9.49
C MET A 1 12.56 59.25 -8.12
N THR A 2 11.91 58.06 -8.00
CA THR A 2 11.46 57.50 -6.72
C THR A 2 12.58 56.56 -6.20
N THR A 3 13.26 56.97 -5.12
CA THR A 3 14.28 56.16 -4.45
C THR A 3 13.60 54.93 -3.81
N PRO A 4 14.12 53.74 -4.02
CA PRO A 4 13.56 52.55 -3.37
C PRO A 4 13.89 52.57 -1.86
N VAL A 5 12.83 52.52 -1.04
CA VAL A 5 12.99 52.40 0.43
C VAL A 5 13.38 50.95 0.76
N THR A 6 14.64 50.71 0.98
CA THR A 6 15.16 49.44 1.50
C THR A 6 14.75 49.28 2.96
N LYS A 7 13.71 48.51 3.23
CA LYS A 7 13.27 48.14 4.59
C LYS A 7 14.34 47.25 5.24
N ARG A 8 15.06 47.80 6.25
CA ARG A 8 16.03 46.99 7.03
C ARG A 8 15.30 45.99 7.90
N VAL A 9 15.68 44.70 7.79
CA VAL A 9 15.16 43.62 8.64
C VAL A 9 15.56 43.89 10.08
N THR A 10 14.64 43.88 11.02
CA THR A 10 14.90 44.05 12.45
C THR A 10 15.47 42.80 13.07
N LYS A 11 16.20 42.92 14.21
CA LYS A 11 16.76 41.75 14.94
C LYS A 11 15.67 40.75 15.35
N GLY A 12 14.46 41.21 15.70
CA GLY A 12 13.33 40.39 16.02
C GLY A 12 12.82 39.59 14.81
N GLN A 13 12.72 40.25 13.63
CA GLN A 13 12.37 39.56 12.39
C GLN A 13 13.39 38.51 11.99
N LEU A 14 14.68 38.78 12.21
CA LEU A 14 15.74 37.81 11.94
C LEU A 14 15.64 36.59 12.86
N ALA A 15 15.34 36.79 14.15
CA ALA A 15 15.14 35.69 15.10
C ALA A 15 13.93 34.84 14.73
N VAL A 16 12.82 35.45 14.33
CA VAL A 16 11.63 34.71 13.87
C VAL A 16 11.92 33.91 12.59
N LEU A 17 12.61 34.52 11.61
CA LEU A 17 13.01 33.82 10.38
C LEU A 17 13.95 32.65 10.66
N ALA A 18 14.87 32.79 11.61
CA ALA A 18 15.83 31.75 12.00
C ALA A 18 15.13 30.52 12.64
N LEU A 19 13.92 30.68 13.19
CA LEU A 19 13.10 29.58 13.71
C LEU A 19 12.14 29.02 12.68
N VAL A 20 11.46 29.89 11.93
CA VAL A 20 10.40 29.47 11.00
C VAL A 20 10.99 28.79 9.76
N VAL A 21 12.06 29.33 9.19
CA VAL A 21 12.64 28.76 7.95
C VAL A 21 13.12 27.31 8.14
N PRO A 22 13.92 26.99 9.18
CA PRO A 22 14.30 25.59 9.42
C PRO A 22 13.09 24.69 9.71
N ALA A 23 12.11 25.15 10.47
CA ALA A 23 10.91 24.37 10.75
C ALA A 23 10.12 24.03 9.49
N VAL A 24 9.96 24.99 8.57
CA VAL A 24 9.30 24.75 7.26
C VAL A 24 10.14 23.81 6.40
N VAL A 25 11.46 23.99 6.34
CA VAL A 25 12.33 23.11 5.51
C VAL A 25 12.31 21.67 6.04
N VAL A 26 12.42 21.49 7.35
CA VAL A 26 12.36 20.15 7.97
C VAL A 26 10.99 19.54 7.79
N GLY A 27 9.91 20.31 8.03
CA GLY A 27 8.54 19.85 7.83
C GLY A 27 8.25 19.43 6.38
N ALA A 28 8.69 20.23 5.41
CA ALA A 28 8.56 19.89 4.00
C ALA A 28 9.41 18.65 3.61
N GLY A 29 10.62 18.53 4.17
CA GLY A 29 11.47 17.36 3.96
C GLY A 29 10.84 16.08 4.50
N ILE A 30 10.33 16.10 5.73
CA ILE A 30 9.62 14.96 6.34
C ILE A 30 8.37 14.63 5.52
N TYR A 31 7.58 15.62 5.14
CA TYR A 31 6.39 15.39 4.30
C TYR A 31 6.76 14.72 2.97
N TYR A 32 7.78 15.23 2.27
CA TYR A 32 8.23 14.67 1.02
C TYR A 32 8.69 13.20 1.17
N THR A 33 9.50 12.91 2.17
CA THR A 33 9.98 11.54 2.41
C THR A 33 8.85 10.59 2.79
N GLN A 34 7.90 11.01 3.62
CA GLN A 34 6.77 10.18 4.04
C GLN A 34 5.78 9.89 2.91
N VAL A 35 5.57 10.85 2.01
CA VAL A 35 4.54 10.74 0.96
C VAL A 35 5.11 10.19 -0.35
N TYR A 36 6.35 10.56 -0.70
CA TYR A 36 6.95 10.24 -2.01
C TYR A 36 8.23 9.42 -1.90
N GLY A 37 9.10 9.72 -0.94
CA GLY A 37 10.49 9.25 -0.91
C GLY A 37 10.67 7.78 -0.52
N TYR A 38 9.63 7.14 0.02
CA TYR A 38 9.69 5.75 0.47
C TYR A 38 8.96 4.78 -0.46
N TYR A 39 8.43 5.24 -1.60
CA TYR A 39 7.74 4.39 -2.54
C TYR A 39 8.47 4.34 -3.87
N ASP A 40 8.70 3.13 -4.36
CA ASP A 40 9.17 2.86 -5.70
C ASP A 40 8.01 2.44 -6.59
N ARG A 41 7.96 2.95 -7.83
CA ARG A 41 7.02 2.46 -8.84
C ARG A 41 7.55 1.14 -9.41
N LEU A 42 6.69 0.15 -9.46
CA LEU A 42 7.03 -1.15 -10.02
C LEU A 42 6.99 -1.13 -11.55
N GLU A 43 7.81 -1.97 -12.16
CA GLU A 43 7.81 -2.14 -13.60
C GLU A 43 6.49 -2.75 -14.10
N PRO A 44 6.02 -2.37 -15.30
CA PRO A 44 4.83 -2.95 -15.90
C PRO A 44 4.92 -4.47 -16.03
N GLN A 45 3.83 -5.17 -15.70
CA GLN A 45 3.74 -6.62 -15.77
C GLN A 45 2.60 -7.04 -16.70
N ILE A 46 2.73 -8.22 -17.30
CA ILE A 46 1.73 -8.84 -18.17
C ILE A 46 1.16 -10.14 -17.56
N GLY A 47 1.72 -10.57 -16.43
CA GLY A 47 1.30 -11.73 -15.65
C GLY A 47 1.32 -11.43 -14.17
N TYR A 48 0.44 -12.08 -13.42
CA TYR A 48 0.34 -11.91 -11.96
C TYR A 48 0.10 -13.26 -11.29
N ALA A 49 0.97 -13.64 -10.37
CA ALA A 49 0.86 -14.89 -9.63
C ALA A 49 -0.26 -14.80 -8.59
N ILE A 50 -1.06 -15.84 -8.47
CA ILE A 50 -2.15 -15.91 -7.49
C ILE A 50 -2.29 -17.31 -6.90
N ALA A 51 -2.61 -17.39 -5.62
CA ALA A 51 -2.91 -18.64 -4.94
C ALA A 51 -4.22 -19.25 -5.46
N THR A 52 -4.21 -20.57 -5.65
CA THR A 52 -5.37 -21.37 -5.99
C THR A 52 -5.44 -22.59 -5.07
N PRO A 53 -6.57 -23.30 -4.99
CA PRO A 53 -6.65 -24.55 -4.22
C PRO A 53 -5.62 -25.63 -4.67
N GLU A 54 -5.17 -25.56 -5.93
CA GLU A 54 -4.24 -26.52 -6.51
C GLU A 54 -2.77 -26.07 -6.45
N GLY A 55 -2.49 -24.82 -5.98
CA GLY A 55 -1.16 -24.24 -5.92
C GLY A 55 -1.14 -22.79 -6.42
N VAL A 56 -0.14 -22.41 -7.22
CA VAL A 56 0.00 -21.06 -7.76
C VAL A 56 -0.32 -21.06 -9.26
N ALA A 57 -1.24 -20.19 -9.67
CA ALA A 57 -1.53 -19.91 -11.08
C ALA A 57 -0.98 -18.55 -11.49
N ASN A 58 -0.82 -18.32 -12.80
CA ASN A 58 -0.42 -17.03 -13.35
C ASN A 58 -1.57 -16.44 -14.18
N LEU A 59 -2.08 -15.30 -13.74
CA LEU A 59 -3.12 -14.55 -14.44
C LEU A 59 -2.51 -13.73 -15.58
N SER A 60 -3.18 -13.67 -16.72
CA SER A 60 -2.85 -12.69 -17.76
C SER A 60 -3.49 -11.36 -17.40
N ILE A 61 -2.67 -10.30 -17.33
CA ILE A 61 -3.10 -8.97 -16.90
C ILE A 61 -2.71 -7.90 -17.92
N ALA A 62 -3.38 -6.75 -17.84
CA ALA A 62 -3.06 -5.55 -18.61
C ALA A 62 -3.19 -4.31 -17.72
N GLY A 63 -2.49 -3.23 -18.09
CA GLY A 63 -2.58 -1.95 -17.40
C GLY A 63 -2.04 -2.00 -15.96
N PHE A 64 -1.02 -2.81 -15.69
CA PHE A 64 -0.43 -2.91 -14.36
C PHE A 64 0.18 -1.57 -13.93
N GLU A 65 -0.27 -1.08 -12.80
CA GLU A 65 0.36 0.00 -12.03
C GLU A 65 0.61 -0.52 -10.62
N GLY A 66 1.84 -0.38 -10.13
CA GLY A 66 2.22 -0.87 -8.81
C GLY A 66 3.18 0.06 -8.10
N ILE A 67 3.11 0.08 -6.79
CA ILE A 67 4.06 0.73 -5.89
C ILE A 67 4.42 -0.20 -4.75
N ASP A 68 5.65 -0.07 -4.24
CA ASP A 68 6.12 -0.81 -3.09
C ASP A 68 7.19 -0.03 -2.33
N SER A 69 7.67 -0.57 -1.22
CA SER A 69 8.78 -0.01 -0.44
C SER A 69 9.41 -1.06 0.47
N ASP A 70 10.72 -1.13 0.44
CA ASP A 70 11.51 -2.02 1.32
C ASP A 70 11.40 -1.67 2.81
N SER A 71 10.84 -0.52 3.15
CA SER A 71 10.77 -0.03 4.53
C SER A 71 9.61 -0.61 5.35
N SER A 72 8.64 -1.28 4.73
CA SER A 72 7.52 -1.93 5.41
C SER A 72 6.77 -2.91 4.49
N PRO A 73 6.43 -4.10 4.96
CA PRO A 73 5.67 -5.07 4.18
C PRO A 73 4.23 -4.63 3.85
N LEU A 74 3.73 -3.57 4.49
CA LEU A 74 2.38 -3.05 4.27
C LEU A 74 2.28 -1.98 3.17
N ARG A 75 3.35 -1.71 2.40
CA ARG A 75 3.38 -0.62 1.42
C ARG A 75 3.03 -1.00 -0.01
N TYR A 76 3.04 -2.27 -0.34
CA TYR A 76 2.66 -2.73 -1.67
C TYR A 76 1.22 -2.34 -2.04
N ARG A 77 1.01 -1.77 -3.23
CA ARG A 77 -0.31 -1.56 -3.86
C ARG A 77 -0.18 -1.82 -5.33
N ALA A 78 -1.17 -2.49 -5.91
CA ALA A 78 -1.22 -2.68 -7.35
C ALA A 78 -2.66 -2.57 -7.87
N CYS A 79 -2.77 -2.08 -9.10
CA CYS A 79 -4.01 -2.00 -9.87
C CYS A 79 -3.75 -2.60 -11.25
N PHE A 80 -4.66 -3.41 -11.76
CA PHE A 80 -4.58 -3.96 -13.12
C PHE A 80 -5.93 -4.48 -13.58
N THR A 81 -6.02 -4.90 -14.82
CA THR A 81 -7.19 -5.60 -15.37
C THR A 81 -6.79 -7.01 -15.75
N ILE A 82 -7.56 -8.01 -15.32
CA ILE A 82 -7.38 -9.40 -15.71
C ILE A 82 -7.98 -9.59 -17.10
N THR A 83 -7.21 -10.16 -18.03
CA THR A 83 -7.59 -10.28 -19.44
C THR A 83 -7.82 -11.73 -19.87
N GLY A 84 -7.44 -12.70 -19.04
CA GLY A 84 -7.55 -14.14 -19.31
C GLY A 84 -8.70 -14.81 -18.55
N ALA A 85 -8.79 -16.11 -18.71
CA ALA A 85 -9.70 -16.92 -17.91
C ALA A 85 -9.23 -16.97 -16.45
N LEU A 86 -10.16 -16.86 -15.51
CA LEU A 86 -9.89 -16.98 -14.09
C LEU A 86 -9.84 -18.48 -13.71
N PRO A 87 -8.80 -18.91 -12.97
CA PRO A 87 -8.80 -20.19 -12.28
C PRO A 87 -9.79 -20.19 -11.11
N GLU A 88 -9.93 -21.32 -10.44
CA GLU A 88 -10.57 -21.34 -9.12
C GLU A 88 -9.73 -20.53 -8.13
N LEU A 89 -10.34 -19.55 -7.46
CA LEU A 89 -9.67 -18.64 -6.55
C LEU A 89 -10.08 -18.95 -5.11
N VAL A 90 -9.14 -18.71 -4.19
CA VAL A 90 -9.36 -18.85 -2.75
C VAL A 90 -9.99 -17.57 -2.21
N ASP A 91 -11.19 -17.65 -1.66
CA ASP A 91 -11.82 -16.50 -1.01
C ASP A 91 -11.03 -16.06 0.23
N TYR A 92 -11.00 -14.76 0.45
CA TYR A 92 -10.38 -14.17 1.63
C TYR A 92 -11.42 -13.47 2.49
N ALA A 93 -11.53 -13.89 3.75
CA ALA A 93 -12.44 -13.28 4.72
C ALA A 93 -11.80 -12.01 5.32
N ASP A 94 -12.66 -11.09 5.79
CA ASP A 94 -12.25 -9.90 6.55
C ASP A 94 -11.17 -9.06 5.85
N ALA A 95 -11.33 -8.87 4.54
CA ALA A 95 -10.44 -8.07 3.72
C ALA A 95 -10.58 -6.58 4.02
N GLU A 96 -9.47 -5.96 4.45
CA GLU A 96 -9.41 -4.54 4.82
C GLU A 96 -8.39 -3.80 3.92
N PRO A 97 -8.84 -3.10 2.87
CA PRO A 97 -7.95 -2.36 1.99
C PRO A 97 -7.19 -1.25 2.73
N LEU A 98 -5.88 -1.22 2.60
CA LEU A 98 -5.04 -0.20 3.23
C LEU A 98 -4.93 1.04 2.34
N ILE A 99 -4.92 2.22 2.97
CA ILE A 99 -4.79 3.51 2.29
C ILE A 99 -3.52 3.56 1.44
N SER A 100 -3.65 4.05 0.20
CA SER A 100 -2.54 4.35 -0.69
C SER A 100 -2.09 5.81 -0.54
N PRO A 101 -0.85 6.17 -0.99
CA PRO A 101 -0.48 7.57 -1.13
C PRO A 101 -1.42 8.29 -2.09
N SER A 102 -1.75 9.56 -1.78
CA SER A 102 -2.71 10.36 -2.55
C SER A 102 -2.33 10.65 -4.01
N TRP A 103 -1.09 10.35 -4.41
CA TRP A 103 -0.58 10.48 -5.78
C TRP A 103 -0.64 9.16 -6.57
N PHE A 104 -1.06 8.06 -5.93
CA PHE A 104 -1.30 6.76 -6.57
C PHE A 104 -2.79 6.62 -6.85
N ASP A 105 -3.24 7.26 -7.91
CA ASP A 105 -4.63 7.55 -8.20
C ASP A 105 -5.49 6.32 -8.54
N CYS A 106 -4.87 5.22 -8.96
CA CYS A 106 -5.64 4.02 -9.34
C CYS A 106 -6.24 3.29 -8.14
N PHE A 107 -5.71 3.47 -6.92
CA PHE A 107 -6.09 2.71 -5.73
C PHE A 107 -6.84 3.57 -4.71
N ASP A 108 -8.14 3.41 -4.58
CA ASP A 108 -8.98 4.05 -3.56
C ASP A 108 -9.46 3.03 -2.53
N ALA A 109 -8.79 2.96 -1.38
CA ALA A 109 -9.10 2.02 -0.31
C ALA A 109 -10.54 2.15 0.22
N ALA A 110 -11.08 3.37 0.30
CA ALA A 110 -12.43 3.61 0.82
C ALA A 110 -13.49 3.07 -0.13
N THR A 111 -13.33 3.32 -1.44
CA THR A 111 -14.21 2.78 -2.48
C THR A 111 -14.12 1.26 -2.52
N ILE A 112 -12.91 0.68 -2.49
CA ILE A 112 -12.71 -0.78 -2.51
C ILE A 112 -13.37 -1.43 -1.29
N ALA A 113 -13.21 -0.86 -0.08
CA ALA A 113 -13.84 -1.39 1.13
C ALA A 113 -15.37 -1.38 1.03
N ALA A 114 -15.97 -0.27 0.58
CA ALA A 114 -17.41 -0.16 0.41
C ALA A 114 -17.94 -1.16 -0.64
N ASP A 115 -17.22 -1.40 -1.72
CA ASP A 115 -17.59 -2.35 -2.77
C ASP A 115 -17.49 -3.81 -2.29
N LEU A 116 -16.51 -4.13 -1.44
CA LEU A 116 -16.41 -5.44 -0.79
C LEU A 116 -17.59 -5.67 0.17
N GLU A 117 -17.93 -4.70 1.00
CA GLU A 117 -19.09 -4.76 1.90
C GLU A 117 -20.40 -4.90 1.14
N ALA A 118 -20.55 -4.21 0.00
CA ALA A 118 -21.73 -4.29 -0.86
C ALA A 118 -21.80 -5.56 -1.69
N GLY A 119 -20.73 -6.37 -1.75
CA GLY A 119 -20.62 -7.55 -2.64
C GLY A 119 -20.46 -7.20 -4.12
N THR A 120 -20.11 -5.94 -4.45
CA THR A 120 -19.79 -5.51 -5.83
C THR A 120 -18.42 -6.04 -6.25
N ALA A 121 -17.50 -6.17 -5.33
CA ALA A 121 -16.20 -6.81 -5.49
C ALA A 121 -16.11 -8.06 -4.59
N ARG A 122 -15.24 -9.00 -4.97
CA ARG A 122 -14.93 -10.21 -4.21
C ARG A 122 -13.48 -10.16 -3.73
N ALA A 123 -13.26 -10.42 -2.43
CA ALA A 123 -11.90 -10.54 -1.90
C ALA A 123 -11.35 -11.96 -2.08
N VAL A 124 -10.14 -12.07 -2.60
CA VAL A 124 -9.44 -13.35 -2.82
C VAL A 124 -8.01 -13.29 -2.33
N LEU A 125 -7.48 -14.45 -1.91
CA LEU A 125 -6.09 -14.59 -1.51
C LEU A 125 -5.18 -14.57 -2.74
N VAL A 126 -4.15 -13.72 -2.71
CA VAL A 126 -3.08 -13.69 -3.71
C VAL A 126 -1.90 -14.54 -3.25
N GLU A 127 -1.41 -14.29 -2.06
CA GLU A 127 -0.27 -15.00 -1.48
C GLU A 127 -0.40 -15.01 0.05
N LEU A 128 -0.14 -16.17 0.65
CA LEU A 128 -0.20 -16.37 2.08
C LEU A 128 1.20 -16.16 2.69
N ASP A 129 1.27 -15.49 3.84
CA ASP A 129 2.50 -15.30 4.62
C ASP A 129 3.69 -14.74 3.81
N ALA A 130 3.47 -13.73 3.03
CA ALA A 130 4.48 -13.11 2.16
C ALA A 130 4.70 -11.60 2.47
N PRO A 131 5.62 -11.24 3.40
CA PRO A 131 6.38 -12.11 4.31
C PRO A 131 5.51 -12.70 5.43
N TYR A 132 6.08 -13.57 6.27
CA TYR A 132 5.39 -14.19 7.40
C TYR A 132 4.56 -13.20 8.20
N GLY A 133 3.31 -13.53 8.44
CA GLY A 133 2.35 -12.68 9.16
C GLY A 133 1.61 -11.66 8.29
N PHE A 134 1.90 -11.63 6.97
CA PHE A 134 1.20 -10.76 6.03
C PHE A 134 0.70 -11.56 4.83
N ASP A 135 -0.57 -11.39 4.52
CA ASP A 135 -1.17 -11.97 3.32
C ASP A 135 -1.33 -10.88 2.25
N HIS A 136 -1.08 -11.23 0.99
CA HIS A 136 -1.52 -10.39 -0.11
C HIS A 136 -2.95 -10.72 -0.50
N VAL A 137 -3.79 -9.71 -0.51
CA VAL A 137 -5.25 -9.80 -0.79
C VAL A 137 -5.57 -9.01 -2.04
N MET A 138 -6.51 -9.50 -2.83
CA MET A 138 -7.00 -8.84 -4.04
C MET A 138 -8.51 -8.64 -3.99
N ALA A 139 -8.97 -7.41 -4.23
CA ALA A 139 -10.34 -7.14 -4.60
C ALA A 139 -10.51 -7.35 -6.11
N LEU A 140 -11.39 -8.26 -6.50
CA LEU A 140 -11.68 -8.62 -7.88
C LEU A 140 -13.09 -8.16 -8.24
N TYR A 141 -13.20 -7.38 -9.31
CA TYR A 141 -14.46 -6.88 -9.85
C TYR A 141 -14.97 -7.73 -11.03
N PRO A 142 -16.28 -7.74 -11.29
CA PRO A 142 -16.88 -8.52 -12.38
C PRO A 142 -16.39 -8.13 -13.79
N ASP A 143 -15.92 -6.89 -13.96
CA ASP A 143 -15.37 -6.36 -15.21
C ASP A 143 -13.89 -6.69 -15.41
N GLY A 144 -13.27 -7.41 -14.45
CA GLY A 144 -11.88 -7.82 -14.45
C GLY A 144 -10.91 -6.83 -13.80
N HIS A 145 -11.36 -5.65 -13.34
CA HIS A 145 -10.50 -4.80 -12.54
C HIS A 145 -10.11 -5.48 -11.24
N ALA A 146 -8.85 -5.31 -10.85
CA ALA A 146 -8.29 -5.93 -9.66
C ALA A 146 -7.37 -4.96 -8.92
N TYR A 147 -7.45 -4.99 -7.59
CA TYR A 147 -6.68 -4.14 -6.68
C TYR A 147 -6.04 -5.01 -5.62
N VAL A 148 -4.72 -4.87 -5.42
CA VAL A 148 -3.97 -5.74 -4.49
C VAL A 148 -3.30 -4.92 -3.40
N TRP A 149 -3.35 -5.44 -2.17
CA TRP A 149 -2.68 -4.88 -1.00
C TRP A 149 -2.24 -5.99 -0.04
N PRO A 150 -1.21 -5.77 0.78
CA PRO A 150 -0.87 -6.65 1.90
C PRO A 150 -1.76 -6.34 3.11
N GLN A 151 -2.09 -7.37 3.88
CA GLN A 151 -2.85 -7.27 5.12
C GLN A 151 -2.20 -8.12 6.21
N LEU A 152 -2.16 -7.60 7.44
CA LEU A 152 -1.70 -8.35 8.60
C LEU A 152 -2.68 -9.50 8.86
N ASN A 153 -2.17 -10.73 8.91
CA ASN A 153 -2.97 -11.91 9.22
C ASN A 153 -2.95 -12.25 10.73
N ALA A 154 -3.71 -13.26 11.13
CA ALA A 154 -3.81 -13.67 12.54
C ALA A 154 -2.46 -14.13 13.12
N CYS A 155 -1.57 -14.71 12.31
CA CYS A 155 -0.24 -15.15 12.75
C CYS A 155 0.67 -13.94 13.01
N GLY A 156 0.63 -12.96 12.12
CA GLY A 156 1.35 -11.71 12.30
C GLY A 156 0.83 -10.90 13.49
N ALA A 157 -0.48 -10.79 13.65
CA ALA A 157 -1.08 -10.08 14.78
C ALA A 157 -0.62 -10.69 16.11
N ALA A 158 -0.72 -12.00 16.26
CA ALA A 158 -0.26 -12.69 17.47
C ALA A 158 1.24 -12.50 17.73
N LEU A 159 2.07 -12.50 16.67
CA LEU A 159 3.51 -12.27 16.82
C LEU A 159 3.83 -10.83 17.27
N PHE A 160 3.13 -9.84 16.75
CA PHE A 160 3.36 -8.42 17.10
C PHE A 160 2.83 -8.05 18.48
N ASP A 161 1.77 -8.73 18.94
CA ASP A 161 1.15 -8.48 20.24
C ASP A 161 1.74 -9.36 21.37
N ASP A 162 2.77 -10.17 21.07
CA ASP A 162 3.35 -11.19 21.99
C ASP A 162 2.30 -12.18 22.53
N ASP A 163 1.26 -12.45 21.74
CA ASP A 163 0.20 -13.39 22.08
C ASP A 163 0.57 -14.82 21.63
N PRO A 164 -0.05 -15.84 22.25
CA PRO A 164 0.13 -17.24 21.79
C PRO A 164 -0.29 -17.40 20.34
N LEU A 165 0.60 -17.98 19.52
CA LEU A 165 0.31 -18.25 18.13
C LEU A 165 -0.93 -19.15 17.98
N PRO A 166 -1.89 -18.80 17.11
CA PRO A 166 -2.98 -19.68 16.74
C PRO A 166 -2.48 -21.04 16.23
N ALA A 167 -3.21 -22.11 16.51
CA ALA A 167 -2.77 -23.49 16.20
C ALA A 167 -2.54 -23.78 14.70
N HIS A 168 -3.11 -22.96 13.83
CA HIS A 168 -2.95 -23.07 12.36
C HIS A 168 -1.73 -22.32 11.84
N CYS A 169 -1.10 -21.48 12.66
CA CYS A 169 0.06 -20.70 12.23
C CYS A 169 1.33 -21.55 12.18
N PRO A 170 2.12 -21.45 11.11
CA PRO A 170 3.46 -22.02 11.07
C PRO A 170 4.38 -21.33 12.09
N PRO A 171 5.47 -21.97 12.53
CA PRO A 171 6.44 -21.29 13.37
C PRO A 171 7.06 -20.08 12.62
N PRO A 172 7.27 -18.94 13.31
CA PRO A 172 7.90 -17.79 12.68
C PRO A 172 9.33 -18.13 12.23
N PRO A 173 9.83 -17.48 11.17
CA PRO A 173 11.20 -17.68 10.71
C PRO A 173 12.21 -17.31 11.80
N GLU A 174 13.30 -18.07 11.89
CA GLU A 174 14.40 -17.74 12.80
C GLU A 174 15.04 -16.41 12.36
N SER A 175 15.20 -15.47 13.29
CA SER A 175 15.77 -14.13 13.08
C SER A 175 17.30 -14.16 12.98
#